data_79ebee11536fc111edb5f3ff7f8e31e5
#
_entry.id   79ebee11536fc111edb5f3ff7f8e31e5
#
_cell.length_a   1.000
_cell.length_b   1.000
_cell.length_c   1.000
_cell.angle_alpha   90.00
_cell.angle_beta   90.00
_cell.angle_gamma   90.00
#
_symmetry.space_group_name_H-M   'P 1'
#
loop_
_entity.id
_entity.type
_entity.pdbx_description
1 polymer ?
#
loop_
_entity_poly.entity_id
_entity_poly.type
_entity_poly.pdbx_seq_one_letter_code
_entity_poly.pdbx_strand_id
1 'polypeptide(L)'
;MLRTEALHKTFTLHLQGGLRMPVLDGIGLEVAAGECVALAGPSGAGKSTLMRSLYGNYRADGGRILLRHRGEMVDIAAADPRTILAVRHETLGYVSQFLRVVPRVAALDIVAEVLTARGRTLDQAHAAAAALLERLHIAPRLHALPPATFSGGEQQRINLARGFIGGHPVLLLDEPTASLDAANRDVVVAMIHEAKARGTAIVGIFHDTEVRDAVADRLFEVAPLQDAA
;
A
#
# COMPACT_ATOMS: atom_id res chain seq x y z
N MET A 1 -15.32 4.62 0.94
CA MET A 1 -14.20 5.10 0.13
C MET A 1 -13.68 4.00 -0.82
N LEU A 2 -13.46 2.81 -0.29
CA LEU A 2 -13.10 1.59 -1.01
C LEU A 2 -14.08 0.48 -0.63
N ARG A 3 -14.54 -0.36 -1.59
CA ARG A 3 -15.40 -1.51 -1.33
C ARG A 3 -15.11 -2.64 -2.31
N THR A 4 -15.07 -3.89 -1.84
CA THR A 4 -15.12 -5.09 -2.69
C THR A 4 -16.48 -5.77 -2.57
N GLU A 5 -16.95 -6.35 -3.67
CA GLU A 5 -18.21 -7.09 -3.73
C GLU A 5 -17.94 -8.47 -4.34
N ALA A 6 -18.16 -9.52 -3.55
CA ALA A 6 -17.97 -10.90 -3.96
C ALA A 6 -16.67 -11.12 -4.77
N LEU A 7 -15.53 -10.61 -4.25
CA LEU A 7 -14.26 -10.67 -4.97
C LEU A 7 -13.70 -12.10 -4.95
N HIS A 8 -13.34 -12.61 -6.13
CA HIS A 8 -12.75 -13.92 -6.33
C HIS A 8 -11.39 -13.84 -7.01
N LYS A 9 -10.45 -14.68 -6.57
CA LYS A 9 -9.15 -14.84 -7.23
C LYS A 9 -8.66 -16.29 -7.16
N THR A 10 -8.34 -16.85 -8.32
CA THR A 10 -7.75 -18.18 -8.50
C THR A 10 -6.45 -18.05 -9.29
N PHE A 11 -5.41 -18.71 -8.86
CA PHE A 11 -4.19 -18.88 -9.65
C PHE A 11 -4.18 -20.21 -10.36
N THR A 12 -3.63 -20.22 -11.59
CA THR A 12 -3.40 -21.46 -12.34
C THR A 12 -1.89 -21.70 -12.39
N LEU A 13 -1.46 -22.83 -11.81
CA LEU A 13 -0.07 -23.25 -11.76
C LEU A 13 0.26 -24.06 -13.01
N HIS A 14 0.60 -23.40 -14.11
CA HIS A 14 0.85 -24.05 -15.41
C HIS A 14 1.97 -25.08 -15.36
N LEU A 15 3.02 -24.85 -14.57
CA LEU A 15 4.14 -25.80 -14.39
C LEU A 15 3.77 -27.03 -13.55
N GLN A 16 2.61 -27.04 -12.92
CA GLN A 16 2.10 -28.16 -12.12
C GLN A 16 0.83 -28.74 -12.75
N GLY A 17 0.84 -28.95 -14.06
CA GLY A 17 -0.28 -29.57 -14.77
C GLY A 17 -1.54 -28.74 -14.85
N GLY A 18 -1.46 -27.41 -14.68
CA GLY A 18 -2.62 -26.52 -14.72
C GLY A 18 -3.46 -26.54 -13.43
N LEU A 19 -2.87 -26.92 -12.30
CA LEU A 19 -3.55 -26.92 -11.00
C LEU A 19 -4.15 -25.54 -10.71
N ARG A 20 -5.46 -25.52 -10.41
CA ARG A 20 -6.18 -24.31 -10.03
C ARG A 20 -6.15 -24.16 -8.51
N MET A 21 -5.65 -23.02 -8.04
CA MET A 21 -5.54 -22.68 -6.62
C MET A 21 -6.40 -21.47 -6.32
N PRO A 22 -7.64 -21.62 -5.83
CA PRO A 22 -8.44 -20.49 -5.37
C PRO A 22 -7.78 -19.88 -4.13
N VAL A 23 -7.72 -18.54 -4.07
CA VAL A 23 -7.07 -17.81 -2.98
C VAL A 23 -8.00 -16.79 -2.33
N LEU A 24 -8.90 -16.20 -3.10
CA LEU A 24 -9.97 -15.32 -2.58
C LEU A 24 -11.31 -15.86 -3.08
N ASP A 25 -12.27 -15.93 -2.16
CA ASP A 25 -13.63 -16.38 -2.48
C ASP A 25 -14.66 -15.51 -1.76
N GLY A 26 -15.46 -14.77 -2.53
CA GLY A 26 -16.57 -13.97 -2.04
C GLY A 26 -16.17 -12.81 -1.12
N ILE A 27 -14.95 -12.25 -1.23
CA ILE A 27 -14.48 -11.20 -0.32
C ILE A 27 -15.31 -9.93 -0.45
N GLY A 28 -15.97 -9.54 0.65
CA GLY A 28 -16.72 -8.31 0.81
C GLY A 28 -16.07 -7.41 1.87
N LEU A 29 -15.20 -6.48 1.46
CA LEU A 29 -14.54 -5.51 2.31
C LEU A 29 -15.10 -4.12 2.03
N GLU A 30 -15.38 -3.34 3.05
CA GLU A 30 -15.71 -1.91 2.93
C GLU A 30 -14.80 -1.10 3.83
N VAL A 31 -14.31 0.04 3.34
CA VAL A 31 -13.44 0.95 4.11
C VAL A 31 -13.94 2.38 3.91
N ALA A 32 -14.28 3.03 5.02
CA ALA A 32 -14.73 4.41 5.04
C ALA A 32 -13.56 5.41 4.93
N ALA A 33 -13.87 6.67 4.66
CA ALA A 33 -12.88 7.74 4.76
C ALA A 33 -12.42 7.91 6.23
N GLY A 34 -11.11 8.02 6.44
CA GLY A 34 -10.51 8.15 7.78
C GLY A 34 -10.45 6.84 8.58
N GLU A 35 -10.87 5.72 7.99
CA GLU A 35 -10.83 4.39 8.61
C GLU A 35 -9.56 3.63 8.24
N CYS A 36 -8.96 2.95 9.22
CA CYS A 36 -7.89 1.97 9.00
C CYS A 36 -8.41 0.56 9.31
N VAL A 37 -8.45 -0.29 8.29
CA VAL A 37 -8.82 -1.71 8.40
C VAL A 37 -7.56 -2.56 8.30
N ALA A 38 -7.26 -3.34 9.35
CA ALA A 38 -6.17 -4.30 9.32
C ALA A 38 -6.66 -5.66 8.82
N LEU A 39 -5.99 -6.18 7.79
CA LEU A 39 -6.24 -7.55 7.32
C LEU A 39 -5.61 -8.55 8.27
N ALA A 40 -6.44 -9.40 8.85
CA ALA A 40 -6.05 -10.48 9.76
C ALA A 40 -6.22 -11.86 9.10
N GLY A 41 -5.64 -12.89 9.70
CA GLY A 41 -5.69 -14.27 9.22
C GLY A 41 -4.31 -14.92 9.15
N PRO A 42 -4.23 -16.24 9.06
CA PRO A 42 -2.97 -16.99 9.05
C PRO A 42 -2.10 -16.65 7.83
N SER A 43 -0.84 -17.09 7.88
CA SER A 43 0.03 -17.04 6.69
C SER A 43 -0.59 -17.88 5.57
N GLY A 44 -0.53 -17.37 4.33
CA GLY A 44 -1.15 -18.02 3.18
C GLY A 44 -2.66 -17.80 2.99
N ALA A 45 -3.36 -17.13 3.90
CA ALA A 45 -4.80 -16.88 3.79
C ALA A 45 -5.22 -15.95 2.62
N GLY A 46 -4.28 -15.38 1.87
CA GLY A 46 -4.61 -14.53 0.74
C GLY A 46 -4.54 -13.01 1.01
N LYS A 47 -4.09 -12.57 2.20
CA LYS A 47 -3.99 -11.13 2.55
C LYS A 47 -3.21 -10.31 1.51
N SER A 48 -2.01 -10.74 1.14
CA SER A 48 -1.20 -10.05 0.12
C SER A 48 -1.80 -10.18 -1.28
N THR A 49 -2.55 -11.25 -1.56
CA THR A 49 -3.31 -11.38 -2.81
C THR A 49 -4.44 -10.36 -2.85
N LEU A 50 -5.17 -10.18 -1.76
CA LEU A 50 -6.20 -9.14 -1.64
C LEU A 50 -5.58 -7.74 -1.84
N MET A 51 -4.49 -7.41 -1.13
CA MET A 51 -3.79 -6.13 -1.29
C MET A 51 -3.38 -5.85 -2.74
N ARG A 52 -2.79 -6.84 -3.41
CA ARG A 52 -2.37 -6.71 -4.82
C ARG A 52 -3.54 -6.63 -5.79
N SER A 53 -4.67 -7.27 -5.46
CA SER A 53 -5.92 -7.13 -6.24
C SER A 53 -6.52 -5.72 -6.06
N LEU A 54 -6.57 -5.21 -4.83
CA LEU A 54 -7.00 -3.83 -4.53
C LEU A 54 -6.15 -2.79 -5.25
N TYR A 55 -4.85 -3.04 -5.42
CA TYR A 55 -3.94 -2.16 -6.17
C TYR A 55 -4.05 -2.35 -7.69
N GLY A 56 -4.80 -3.36 -8.16
CA GLY A 56 -4.94 -3.71 -9.57
C GLY A 56 -3.71 -4.40 -10.18
N ASN A 57 -2.79 -4.97 -9.35
CA ASN A 57 -1.67 -5.78 -9.84
C ASN A 57 -2.13 -7.18 -10.23
N TYR A 58 -3.16 -7.70 -9.56
CA TYR A 58 -3.80 -8.95 -9.91
C TYR A 58 -5.21 -8.67 -10.42
N ARG A 59 -5.51 -9.16 -11.61
CA ARG A 59 -6.85 -9.11 -12.15
C ARG A 59 -7.74 -10.06 -11.32
N ALA A 60 -8.89 -9.57 -10.88
CA ALA A 60 -9.92 -10.40 -10.28
C ALA A 60 -10.51 -11.37 -11.31
N ASP A 61 -10.88 -12.57 -10.86
CA ASP A 61 -11.56 -13.55 -11.72
C ASP A 61 -13.08 -13.42 -11.61
N GLY A 62 -13.57 -12.73 -10.59
CA GLY A 62 -14.97 -12.38 -10.39
C GLY A 62 -15.14 -11.32 -9.30
N GLY A 63 -16.33 -10.75 -9.20
CA GLY A 63 -16.65 -9.69 -8.24
C GLY A 63 -16.19 -8.32 -8.72
N ARG A 64 -16.25 -7.33 -7.81
CA ARG A 64 -15.96 -5.92 -8.11
C ARG A 64 -15.02 -5.33 -7.06
N ILE A 65 -14.21 -4.35 -7.47
CA ILE A 65 -13.39 -3.52 -6.60
C ILE A 65 -13.72 -2.07 -6.88
N LEU A 66 -14.58 -1.49 -6.07
CA LEU A 66 -15.12 -0.16 -6.22
C LEU A 66 -14.31 0.84 -5.41
N LEU A 67 -13.79 1.86 -6.04
CA LEU A 67 -12.99 2.91 -5.44
C LEU A 67 -13.51 4.29 -5.85
N ARG A 68 -13.63 5.22 -4.89
CA ARG A 68 -14.02 6.61 -5.20
C ARG A 68 -12.82 7.35 -5.80
N HIS A 69 -12.94 7.68 -7.10
CA HIS A 69 -11.94 8.41 -7.86
C HIS A 69 -12.59 9.63 -8.52
N ARG A 70 -12.06 10.83 -8.29
CA ARG A 70 -12.60 12.10 -8.83
C ARG A 70 -14.10 12.30 -8.56
N GLY A 71 -14.59 11.85 -7.41
CA GLY A 71 -16.01 11.96 -7.01
C GLY A 71 -16.90 10.79 -7.42
N GLU A 72 -16.49 9.95 -8.36
CA GLU A 72 -17.25 8.81 -8.87
C GLU A 72 -16.72 7.47 -8.33
N MET A 73 -17.57 6.44 -8.35
CA MET A 73 -17.17 5.07 -8.02
C MET A 73 -16.68 4.37 -9.28
N VAL A 74 -15.41 3.99 -9.29
CA VAL A 74 -14.74 3.27 -10.38
C VAL A 74 -14.52 1.84 -9.98
N ASP A 75 -14.91 0.89 -10.84
CA ASP A 75 -14.61 -0.54 -10.66
C ASP A 75 -13.24 -0.86 -11.27
N ILE A 76 -12.21 -0.93 -10.43
CA ILE A 76 -10.83 -1.21 -10.88
C ILE A 76 -10.60 -2.66 -11.29
N ALA A 77 -11.51 -3.60 -10.92
CA ALA A 77 -11.42 -4.99 -11.38
C ALA A 77 -11.71 -5.13 -12.88
N ALA A 78 -12.57 -4.23 -13.41
CA ALA A 78 -12.97 -4.20 -14.82
C ALA A 78 -12.34 -3.03 -15.61
N ALA A 79 -11.58 -2.14 -14.94
CA ALA A 79 -11.05 -0.94 -15.56
C ALA A 79 -9.94 -1.24 -16.59
N ASP A 80 -9.86 -0.39 -17.59
CA ASP A 80 -8.75 -0.40 -18.54
C ASP A 80 -7.42 0.07 -17.89
N PRO A 81 -6.26 -0.24 -18.49
CA PRO A 81 -4.96 0.11 -17.91
C PRO A 81 -4.74 1.61 -17.68
N ARG A 82 -5.34 2.49 -18.49
CA ARG A 82 -5.17 3.96 -18.33
C ARG A 82 -5.92 4.43 -17.09
N THR A 83 -7.14 3.93 -16.89
CA THR A 83 -7.93 4.19 -15.68
C THR A 83 -7.20 3.69 -14.43
N ILE A 84 -6.61 2.48 -14.44
CA ILE A 84 -5.83 1.96 -13.32
C ILE A 84 -4.63 2.87 -13.01
N LEU A 85 -3.91 3.33 -14.04
CA LEU A 85 -2.78 4.25 -13.86
C LEU A 85 -3.23 5.60 -13.28
N ALA A 86 -4.35 6.17 -13.74
CA ALA A 86 -4.90 7.41 -13.20
C ALA A 86 -5.31 7.25 -11.73
N VAL A 87 -5.96 6.14 -11.38
CA VAL A 87 -6.32 5.81 -9.99
C VAL A 87 -5.08 5.72 -9.09
N ARG A 88 -4.04 5.01 -9.53
CA ARG A 88 -2.77 4.89 -8.77
C ARG A 88 -2.05 6.22 -8.63
N HIS A 89 -2.11 7.05 -9.64
CA HIS A 89 -1.48 8.35 -9.61
C HIS A 89 -2.15 9.33 -8.63
N GLU A 90 -3.49 9.33 -8.55
CA GLU A 90 -4.23 10.37 -7.85
C GLU A 90 -4.86 9.89 -6.54
N THR A 91 -5.30 8.64 -6.49
CA THR A 91 -6.23 8.17 -5.45
C THR A 91 -5.69 7.06 -4.59
N LEU A 92 -4.90 6.13 -5.15
CA LEU A 92 -4.51 4.89 -4.49
C LEU A 92 -3.00 4.80 -4.32
N GLY A 93 -2.52 5.11 -3.11
CA GLY A 93 -1.13 4.90 -2.72
C GLY A 93 -0.88 3.45 -2.26
N TYR A 94 0.35 2.98 -2.40
CA TYR A 94 0.76 1.66 -1.95
C TYR A 94 2.18 1.67 -1.38
N VAL A 95 2.30 1.31 -0.12
CA VAL A 95 3.56 0.96 0.54
C VAL A 95 3.68 -0.55 0.48
N SER A 96 4.52 -1.06 -0.41
CA SER A 96 4.78 -2.49 -0.55
C SER A 96 5.79 -2.98 0.50
N GLN A 97 5.84 -4.27 0.75
CA GLN A 97 6.77 -4.89 1.68
C GLN A 97 8.24 -4.57 1.37
N PHE A 98 8.59 -4.41 0.10
CA PHE A 98 9.95 -4.09 -0.33
C PHE A 98 9.95 -2.87 -1.24
N LEU A 99 10.91 -1.98 -1.03
CA LEU A 99 11.13 -0.84 -1.90
C LEU A 99 11.56 -1.30 -3.30
N ARG A 100 10.77 -0.92 -4.30
CA ARG A 100 11.10 -1.14 -5.71
C ARG A 100 11.46 0.19 -6.33
N VAL A 101 12.73 0.36 -6.65
CA VAL A 101 13.25 1.62 -7.22
C VAL A 101 14.09 1.35 -8.47
N VAL A 102 14.21 2.38 -9.29
CA VAL A 102 15.16 2.38 -10.41
C VAL A 102 16.58 2.50 -9.83
N PRO A 103 17.52 1.62 -10.21
CA PRO A 103 18.91 1.73 -9.77
C PRO A 103 19.52 3.10 -10.12
N ARG A 104 20.39 3.60 -9.25
CA ARG A 104 21.13 4.86 -9.41
C ARG A 104 20.32 6.16 -9.32
N VAL A 105 19.04 6.09 -8.90
CA VAL A 105 18.23 7.27 -8.60
C VAL A 105 18.37 7.59 -7.11
N ALA A 106 18.58 8.86 -6.77
CA ALA A 106 18.76 9.31 -5.39
C ALA A 106 17.47 9.13 -4.56
N ALA A 107 17.62 8.87 -3.25
CA ALA A 107 16.49 8.69 -2.35
C ALA A 107 15.55 9.90 -2.35
N LEU A 108 16.10 11.11 -2.40
CA LEU A 108 15.35 12.37 -2.50
C LEU A 108 14.48 12.41 -3.76
N ASP A 109 15.06 12.06 -4.92
CA ASP A 109 14.35 12.09 -6.20
C ASP A 109 13.23 11.05 -6.27
N ILE A 110 13.45 9.85 -5.71
CA ILE A 110 12.45 8.78 -5.63
C ILE A 110 11.21 9.23 -4.85
N VAL A 111 11.41 9.98 -3.78
CA VAL A 111 10.30 10.49 -2.96
C VAL A 111 9.67 11.72 -3.62
N ALA A 112 10.47 12.62 -4.15
CA ALA A 112 10.00 13.85 -4.80
C ALA A 112 9.21 13.58 -6.10
N GLU A 113 9.55 12.52 -6.84
CA GLU A 113 8.87 12.12 -8.09
C GLU A 113 7.34 12.06 -7.94
N VAL A 114 6.85 11.60 -6.80
CA VAL A 114 5.42 11.49 -6.53
C VAL A 114 4.71 12.86 -6.58
N LEU A 115 5.38 13.91 -6.12
CA LEU A 115 4.85 15.28 -6.12
C LEU A 115 5.07 15.98 -7.47
N THR A 116 6.22 15.78 -8.11
CA THR A 116 6.49 16.36 -9.44
C THR A 116 5.53 15.78 -10.49
N ALA A 117 5.25 14.48 -10.43
CA ALA A 117 4.24 13.86 -11.27
C ALA A 117 2.84 14.47 -11.08
N ARG A 118 2.57 15.11 -9.94
CA ARG A 118 1.32 15.82 -9.62
C ARG A 118 1.39 17.33 -9.87
N GLY A 119 2.41 17.79 -10.62
CA GLY A 119 2.55 19.18 -11.04
C GLY A 119 3.18 20.12 -10.02
N ARG A 120 3.78 19.61 -8.92
CA ARG A 120 4.62 20.43 -8.05
C ARG A 120 5.93 20.75 -8.74
N THR A 121 6.50 21.95 -8.46
CA THR A 121 7.84 22.28 -8.93
C THR A 121 8.87 21.36 -8.27
N LEU A 122 10.02 21.18 -8.92
CA LEU A 122 11.09 20.32 -8.41
C LEU A 122 11.55 20.80 -7.01
N ASP A 123 11.73 22.09 -6.82
CA ASP A 123 12.14 22.65 -5.53
C ASP A 123 11.13 22.39 -4.42
N GLN A 124 9.82 22.54 -4.71
CA GLN A 124 8.76 22.23 -3.76
C GLN A 124 8.72 20.74 -3.41
N ALA A 125 8.90 19.88 -4.41
CA ALA A 125 8.90 18.44 -4.23
C ALA A 125 10.13 17.99 -3.43
N HIS A 126 11.32 18.51 -3.73
CA HIS A 126 12.56 18.23 -2.98
C HIS A 126 12.47 18.72 -1.54
N ALA A 127 11.97 19.92 -1.28
CA ALA A 127 11.82 20.44 0.08
C ALA A 127 10.87 19.56 0.92
N ALA A 128 9.72 19.15 0.35
CA ALA A 128 8.78 18.28 1.03
C ALA A 128 9.35 16.85 1.25
N ALA A 129 10.05 16.31 0.25
CA ALA A 129 10.69 15.00 0.33
C ALA A 129 11.80 15.00 1.39
N ALA A 130 12.65 16.02 1.44
CA ALA A 130 13.72 16.15 2.44
C ALA A 130 13.15 16.19 3.85
N ALA A 131 12.14 17.04 4.10
CA ALA A 131 11.49 17.13 5.41
C ALA A 131 10.87 15.79 5.86
N LEU A 132 10.25 15.03 4.94
CA LEU A 132 9.66 13.73 5.27
C LEU A 132 10.73 12.66 5.50
N LEU A 133 11.82 12.66 4.73
CA LEU A 133 12.95 11.77 4.93
C LEU A 133 13.63 12.03 6.28
N GLU A 134 13.84 13.28 6.67
CA GLU A 134 14.38 13.65 7.99
C GLU A 134 13.45 13.22 9.12
N ARG A 135 12.13 13.40 8.97
CA ARG A 135 11.13 12.91 9.93
C ARG A 135 11.20 11.38 10.11
N LEU A 136 11.55 10.66 9.06
CA LEU A 136 11.77 9.21 9.07
C LEU A 136 13.22 8.84 9.41
N HIS A 137 13.98 9.75 10.00
CA HIS A 137 15.37 9.55 10.45
C HIS A 137 16.32 9.08 9.33
N ILE A 138 16.10 9.53 8.09
CA ILE A 138 17.07 9.40 7.00
C ILE A 138 17.94 10.64 6.98
N ALA A 139 19.21 10.46 7.32
CA ALA A 139 20.14 11.60 7.45
C ALA A 139 20.32 12.35 6.12
N PRO A 140 20.42 13.69 6.13
CA PRO A 140 20.54 14.50 4.90
C PRO A 140 21.68 14.08 3.96
N ARG A 141 22.81 13.58 4.51
CA ARG A 141 23.92 13.06 3.72
C ARG A 141 23.56 11.85 2.84
N LEU A 142 22.46 11.15 3.16
CA LEU A 142 21.98 9.98 2.41
C LEU A 142 20.99 10.35 1.31
N HIS A 143 20.44 11.57 1.32
CA HIS A 143 19.39 11.98 0.40
C HIS A 143 19.83 11.91 -1.08
N ALA A 144 21.10 12.23 -1.36
CA ALA A 144 21.68 12.17 -2.71
C ALA A 144 22.15 10.78 -3.14
N LEU A 145 22.05 9.78 -2.27
CA LEU A 145 22.51 8.42 -2.56
C LEU A 145 21.37 7.51 -3.01
N PRO A 146 21.64 6.52 -3.87
CA PRO A 146 20.63 5.55 -4.28
C PRO A 146 20.33 4.56 -3.16
N PRO A 147 19.04 4.23 -2.90
CA PRO A 147 18.62 3.35 -1.80
C PRO A 147 19.17 1.92 -1.86
N ALA A 148 19.65 1.47 -3.01
CA ALA A 148 20.25 0.14 -3.15
C ALA A 148 21.46 -0.07 -2.23
N THR A 149 22.09 1.01 -1.74
CA THR A 149 23.23 0.97 -0.81
C THR A 149 22.83 1.04 0.66
N PHE A 150 21.54 1.14 0.97
CA PHE A 150 21.01 1.37 2.31
C PHE A 150 20.64 0.05 3.00
N SER A 151 20.59 0.08 4.33
CA SER A 151 20.07 -1.01 5.14
C SER A 151 18.58 -1.28 4.83
N GLY A 152 18.08 -2.47 5.13
CA GLY A 152 16.68 -2.81 4.91
C GLY A 152 15.70 -1.85 5.61
N GLY A 153 16.04 -1.41 6.84
CA GLY A 153 15.24 -0.43 7.57
C GLY A 153 15.25 0.96 6.94
N GLU A 154 16.40 1.42 6.40
CA GLU A 154 16.46 2.69 5.65
C GLU A 154 15.67 2.61 4.34
N GLN A 155 15.77 1.51 3.61
CA GLN A 155 14.97 1.28 2.39
C GLN A 155 13.47 1.29 2.72
N GLN A 156 13.06 0.66 3.82
CA GLN A 156 11.66 0.66 4.25
C GLN A 156 11.17 2.07 4.60
N ARG A 157 11.99 2.90 5.26
CA ARG A 157 11.64 4.29 5.57
C ARG A 157 11.50 5.15 4.31
N ILE A 158 12.32 4.94 3.28
CA ILE A 158 12.18 5.60 1.97
C ILE A 158 10.89 5.14 1.28
N ASN A 159 10.56 3.86 1.36
CA ASN A 159 9.31 3.32 0.83
C ASN A 159 8.08 3.96 1.49
N LEU A 160 8.12 4.13 2.81
CA LEU A 160 7.10 4.87 3.57
C LEU A 160 7.01 6.33 3.12
N ALA A 161 8.15 7.04 3.04
CA ALA A 161 8.16 8.41 2.55
C ALA A 161 7.49 8.53 1.19
N ARG A 162 7.84 7.67 0.24
CA ARG A 162 7.24 7.64 -1.10
C ARG A 162 5.73 7.37 -1.07
N GLY A 163 5.27 6.46 -0.23
CA GLY A 163 3.85 6.12 -0.11
C GLY A 163 3.01 7.23 0.52
N PHE A 164 3.54 7.89 1.54
CA PHE A 164 2.79 8.90 2.29
C PHE A 164 2.85 10.31 1.69
N ILE A 165 3.94 10.68 0.99
CA ILE A 165 4.13 12.05 0.49
C ILE A 165 3.04 12.48 -0.49
N GLY A 166 2.45 11.53 -1.22
CA GLY A 166 1.38 11.78 -2.18
C GLY A 166 0.06 12.22 -1.56
N GLY A 167 -0.18 11.95 -0.27
CA GLY A 167 -1.45 12.27 0.39
C GLY A 167 -2.66 11.63 -0.30
N HIS A 168 -2.55 10.37 -0.70
CA HIS A 168 -3.60 9.67 -1.43
C HIS A 168 -4.87 9.50 -0.58
N PRO A 169 -6.08 9.64 -1.16
CA PRO A 169 -7.34 9.36 -0.49
C PRO A 169 -7.50 7.92 0.02
N VAL A 170 -6.84 6.96 -0.64
CA VAL A 170 -6.76 5.56 -0.20
C VAL A 170 -5.29 5.13 -0.14
N LEU A 171 -4.89 4.47 0.94
CA LEU A 171 -3.53 4.00 1.15
C LEU A 171 -3.52 2.52 1.53
N LEU A 172 -2.75 1.75 0.80
CA LEU A 172 -2.50 0.34 1.10
C LEU A 172 -1.12 0.21 1.76
N LEU A 173 -1.06 -0.48 2.92
CA LEU A 173 0.14 -0.66 3.71
C LEU A 173 0.45 -2.16 3.87
N ASP A 174 1.46 -2.66 3.18
CA ASP A 174 1.87 -4.06 3.23
C ASP A 174 3.12 -4.20 4.11
N GLU A 175 2.92 -4.57 5.38
CA GLU A 175 3.97 -4.69 6.39
C GLU A 175 4.83 -3.41 6.56
N PRO A 176 4.20 -2.25 6.81
CA PRO A 176 4.90 -0.96 6.76
C PRO A 176 6.01 -0.82 7.80
N THR A 177 5.96 -1.57 8.90
CA THR A 177 6.89 -1.49 10.04
C THR A 177 7.88 -2.64 10.09
N ALA A 178 7.91 -3.52 9.08
CA ALA A 178 8.92 -4.57 8.99
C ALA A 178 10.33 -3.97 9.02
N SER A 179 11.23 -4.56 9.80
CA SER A 179 12.63 -4.11 9.96
C SER A 179 12.83 -2.72 10.56
N LEU A 180 11.82 -2.14 11.23
CA LEU A 180 11.93 -0.88 11.94
C LEU A 180 12.14 -1.08 13.45
N ASP A 181 12.99 -0.23 14.05
CA ASP A 181 13.09 -0.10 15.50
C ASP A 181 11.87 0.62 16.11
N ALA A 182 11.77 0.65 17.43
CA ALA A 182 10.64 1.23 18.16
C ALA A 182 10.41 2.71 17.79
N ALA A 183 11.48 3.51 17.78
CA ALA A 183 11.38 4.94 17.50
C ALA A 183 10.83 5.22 16.07
N ASN A 184 11.25 4.43 15.08
CA ASN A 184 10.73 4.54 13.72
C ASN A 184 9.30 4.00 13.60
N ARG A 185 8.91 2.97 14.37
CA ARG A 185 7.52 2.50 14.44
C ARG A 185 6.58 3.59 14.94
N ASP A 186 6.97 4.31 16.00
CA ASP A 186 6.17 5.42 16.55
C ASP A 186 5.93 6.53 15.52
N VAL A 187 6.96 6.86 14.71
CA VAL A 187 6.80 7.82 13.62
C VAL A 187 5.77 7.32 12.60
N VAL A 188 5.82 6.03 12.22
CA VAL A 188 4.85 5.46 11.27
C VAL A 188 3.44 5.45 11.83
N VAL A 189 3.26 5.11 13.10
CA VAL A 189 1.96 5.18 13.79
C VAL A 189 1.40 6.60 13.74
N ALA A 190 2.21 7.61 14.08
CA ALA A 190 1.81 9.00 14.00
C ALA A 190 1.41 9.41 12.56
N MET A 191 2.18 8.99 11.55
CA MET A 191 1.86 9.26 10.13
C MET A 191 0.53 8.62 9.70
N ILE A 192 0.23 7.42 10.17
CA ILE A 192 -1.05 6.73 9.91
C ILE A 192 -2.20 7.52 10.54
N HIS A 193 -2.08 7.92 11.81
CA HIS A 193 -3.11 8.73 12.47
C HIS A 193 -3.34 10.07 11.76
N GLU A 194 -2.29 10.76 11.34
CA GLU A 194 -2.41 11.99 10.56
C GLU A 194 -3.10 11.76 9.21
N ALA A 195 -2.81 10.64 8.53
CA ALA A 195 -3.49 10.29 7.29
C ALA A 195 -4.99 10.01 7.53
N LYS A 196 -5.34 9.25 8.57
CA LYS A 196 -6.72 9.02 8.99
C LYS A 196 -7.44 10.34 9.30
N ALA A 197 -6.80 11.24 10.05
CA ALA A 197 -7.38 12.55 10.39
C ALA A 197 -7.65 13.42 9.15
N ARG A 198 -6.88 13.25 8.06
CA ARG A 198 -7.15 13.90 6.76
C ARG A 198 -8.21 13.19 5.93
N GLY A 199 -8.81 12.10 6.41
CA GLY A 199 -9.83 11.33 5.71
C GLY A 199 -9.29 10.23 4.80
N THR A 200 -7.99 9.88 4.87
CA THR A 200 -7.43 8.76 4.11
C THR A 200 -8.02 7.43 4.60
N ALA A 201 -8.60 6.66 3.69
CA ALA A 201 -9.01 5.28 3.94
C ALA A 201 -7.77 4.36 3.84
N ILE A 202 -7.54 3.52 4.86
CA ILE A 202 -6.32 2.71 4.93
C ILE A 202 -6.70 1.23 5.01
N VAL A 203 -6.04 0.40 4.19
CA VAL A 203 -6.03 -1.06 4.33
C VAL A 203 -4.61 -1.48 4.64
N GLY A 204 -4.38 -2.21 5.74
CA GLY A 204 -3.03 -2.57 6.16
C GLY A 204 -2.88 -4.06 6.50
N ILE A 205 -1.68 -4.59 6.25
CA ILE A 205 -1.21 -5.85 6.83
C ILE A 205 -0.14 -5.46 7.84
N PHE A 206 -0.34 -5.83 9.10
CA PHE A 206 0.58 -5.52 10.19
C PHE A 206 0.96 -6.82 10.90
N HIS A 207 2.26 -7.14 10.96
CA HIS A 207 2.77 -8.28 11.74
C HIS A 207 2.98 -7.91 13.21
N ASP A 208 3.33 -6.67 13.46
CA ASP A 208 3.46 -6.13 14.82
C ASP A 208 2.07 -5.82 15.38
N THR A 209 1.67 -6.56 16.42
CA THR A 209 0.35 -6.43 17.05
C THR A 209 0.18 -5.10 17.78
N GLU A 210 1.26 -4.54 18.35
CA GLU A 210 1.21 -3.24 19.04
C GLU A 210 0.91 -2.12 18.04
N VAL A 211 1.60 -2.12 16.91
CA VAL A 211 1.33 -1.16 15.83
C VAL A 211 -0.07 -1.34 15.28
N ARG A 212 -0.47 -2.60 14.99
CA ARG A 212 -1.83 -2.89 14.50
C ARG A 212 -2.90 -2.34 15.43
N ASP A 213 -2.78 -2.64 16.71
CA ASP A 213 -3.79 -2.27 17.70
C ASP A 213 -3.80 -0.75 17.99
N ALA A 214 -2.67 -0.07 17.75
CA ALA A 214 -2.59 1.38 17.82
C ALA A 214 -3.28 2.09 16.63
N VAL A 215 -3.29 1.52 15.43
CA VAL A 215 -3.72 2.24 14.22
C VAL A 215 -5.04 1.76 13.64
N ALA A 216 -5.38 0.47 13.81
CA ALA A 216 -6.56 -0.14 13.21
C ALA A 216 -7.84 0.20 13.98
N ASP A 217 -8.88 0.59 13.25
CA ASP A 217 -10.22 0.78 13.82
C ASP A 217 -10.96 -0.56 13.93
N ARG A 218 -10.66 -1.50 13.02
CA ARG A 218 -11.17 -2.88 13.06
C ARG A 218 -10.28 -3.84 12.29
N LEU A 219 -10.49 -5.11 12.57
CA LEU A 219 -9.88 -6.21 11.83
C LEU A 219 -10.85 -6.70 10.74
N PHE A 220 -10.27 -7.13 9.61
CA PHE A 220 -10.97 -7.87 8.57
C PHE A 220 -10.30 -9.22 8.41
N GLU A 221 -11.01 -10.29 8.79
CA GLU A 221 -10.51 -11.66 8.71
C GLU A 221 -10.54 -12.15 7.26
N VAL A 222 -9.36 -12.50 6.75
CA VAL A 222 -9.21 -13.22 5.48
C VAL A 222 -9.06 -14.71 5.83
N ALA A 223 -10.14 -15.45 5.64
CA ALA A 223 -10.14 -16.88 5.93
C ALA A 223 -9.37 -17.65 4.84
N PRO A 224 -8.52 -18.63 5.23
CA PRO A 224 -7.94 -19.52 4.25
C PRO A 224 -9.06 -20.35 3.60
N LEU A 225 -9.00 -20.51 2.29
CA LEU A 225 -9.88 -21.45 1.62
C LEU A 225 -9.43 -22.87 2.00
N GLN A 226 -10.37 -23.67 2.48
CA GLN A 226 -10.09 -25.10 2.71
C GLN A 226 -9.78 -25.72 1.34
N ASP A 227 -8.68 -26.45 1.25
CA ASP A 227 -8.38 -27.23 0.07
C ASP A 227 -9.62 -28.09 -0.22
N ALA A 228 -10.25 -27.88 -1.36
CA ALA A 228 -11.26 -28.82 -1.85
C ALA A 228 -10.55 -30.13 -2.10
N ALA A 229 -10.82 -31.09 -1.22
CA ALA A 229 -10.27 -32.45 -1.24
C ALA A 229 -10.58 -33.16 -2.58
#